data_abf11204c4d303a2d3f70acfc5b09860
#
_entry.id   abf11204c4d303a2d3f70acfc5b09860
#
_cell.length_a   1.000
_cell.length_b   1.000
_cell.length_c   1.000
_cell.angle_alpha   90.00
_cell.angle_beta   90.00
_cell.angle_gamma   90.00
#
_symmetry.space_group_name_H-M   'P 1'
#
loop_
_entity.id
_entity.type
_entity.pdbx_description
1 polymer ?
#
loop_
_entity_poly.entity_id
_entity_poly.type
_entity_poly.pdbx_seq_one_letter_code
_entity_poly.pdbx_strand_id
1 'polypeptide(L)'
;MPDGVKHCGACLRHPPPLTRCLAAVDYGWPWRDLLARFKFDSHPGWAPHLAWLMQGSAWAEDTLHEADRVVPIPLSRERLAERGYNQSWLLARHLAPGKADASLLLRIRHTPAQRTLPRAERLANLEGAFAIEPLRAPQVRGQRLVLVDDVMTSGASLHTAARVLLQAGAAQVSAIVLARTGLGEDDQVQGEAT
;
A
#
# COMPACT_ATOMS: atom_id res chain seq x y z
N MET A 1 -11.36 -16.87 5.07
CA MET A 1 -12.37 -16.77 3.98
C MET A 1 -12.68 -18.19 3.54
N PRO A 2 -13.94 -18.53 3.22
CA PRO A 2 -14.24 -19.84 2.63
C PRO A 2 -13.45 -20.03 1.33
N ASP A 3 -12.99 -21.24 1.08
CA ASP A 3 -12.28 -21.60 -0.15
C ASP A 3 -13.15 -21.24 -1.38
N GLY A 4 -12.58 -20.45 -2.28
CA GLY A 4 -13.24 -20.02 -3.53
C GLY A 4 -13.69 -18.56 -3.60
N VAL A 5 -13.81 -17.82 -2.50
CA VAL A 5 -14.22 -16.40 -2.52
C VAL A 5 -13.00 -15.49 -2.68
N LYS A 6 -12.75 -15.02 -3.90
CA LYS A 6 -11.63 -14.14 -4.24
C LYS A 6 -11.84 -12.67 -3.86
N HIS A 7 -13.09 -12.24 -3.63
CA HIS A 7 -13.44 -10.84 -3.35
C HIS A 7 -14.47 -10.75 -2.23
N CYS A 8 -14.33 -9.78 -1.35
CA CYS A 8 -15.36 -9.47 -0.36
C CYS A 8 -16.57 -8.77 -1.03
N GLY A 9 -17.73 -8.77 -0.37
CA GLY A 9 -18.95 -8.17 -0.92
C GLY A 9 -18.82 -6.69 -1.30
N ALA A 10 -18.00 -5.91 -0.57
CA ALA A 10 -17.72 -4.52 -0.93
C ALA A 10 -16.90 -4.39 -2.23
N CYS A 11 -15.90 -5.25 -2.42
CA CYS A 11 -15.09 -5.29 -3.65
C CYS A 11 -15.89 -5.82 -4.86
N LEU A 12 -16.90 -6.65 -4.63
CA LEU A 12 -17.80 -7.09 -5.70
C LEU A 12 -18.72 -5.95 -6.17
N ARG A 13 -19.22 -5.12 -5.24
CA ARG A 13 -20.06 -3.97 -5.59
C ARG A 13 -19.29 -2.80 -6.18
N HIS A 14 -18.07 -2.58 -5.68
CA HIS A 14 -17.18 -1.50 -6.11
C HIS A 14 -15.77 -2.08 -6.34
N PRO A 15 -15.50 -2.63 -7.52
CA PRO A 15 -14.21 -3.25 -7.83
C PRO A 15 -13.05 -2.25 -7.63
N PRO A 16 -12.06 -2.58 -6.80
CA PRO A 16 -10.88 -1.74 -6.67
C PRO A 16 -10.05 -1.78 -7.96
N PRO A 17 -9.25 -0.74 -8.23
CA PRO A 17 -8.34 -0.72 -9.37
C PRO A 17 -7.06 -1.55 -9.11
N LEU A 18 -7.24 -2.72 -8.52
CA LEU A 18 -6.18 -3.65 -8.16
C LEU A 18 -6.58 -5.06 -8.59
N THR A 19 -5.70 -5.75 -9.29
CA THR A 19 -5.90 -7.16 -9.66
C THR A 19 -5.91 -8.05 -8.43
N ARG A 20 -4.99 -7.81 -7.49
CA ARG A 20 -4.89 -8.49 -6.20
C ARG A 20 -4.46 -7.49 -5.12
N CYS A 21 -4.88 -7.73 -3.88
CA CYS A 21 -4.34 -7.03 -2.72
C CYS A 21 -4.09 -8.06 -1.61
N LEU A 22 -2.83 -8.30 -1.30
CA LEU A 22 -2.36 -9.29 -0.34
C LEU A 22 -1.94 -8.57 0.94
N ALA A 23 -2.33 -9.11 2.08
CA ALA A 23 -1.91 -8.64 3.39
C ALA A 23 -1.29 -9.81 4.17
N ALA A 24 -0.12 -9.57 4.78
CA ALA A 24 0.55 -10.61 5.54
C ALA A 24 -0.14 -10.88 6.88
N VAL A 25 -0.65 -9.83 7.53
CA VAL A 25 -1.30 -9.92 8.84
C VAL A 25 -2.50 -8.99 8.95
N ASP A 26 -3.38 -9.25 9.92
CA ASP A 26 -4.41 -8.31 10.33
C ASP A 26 -3.79 -7.20 11.19
N TYR A 27 -4.32 -5.97 11.05
CA TYR A 27 -3.88 -4.81 11.83
C TYR A 27 -4.47 -4.87 13.23
N GLY A 28 -3.84 -5.64 14.10
CA GLY A 28 -4.21 -5.85 15.50
C GLY A 28 -2.97 -6.08 16.34
N TRP A 29 -3.15 -6.43 17.61
CA TRP A 29 -2.05 -6.86 18.48
C TRP A 29 -1.46 -8.20 17.96
N PRO A 30 -0.14 -8.39 17.90
CA PRO A 30 0.95 -7.47 18.30
C PRO A 30 1.42 -6.53 17.18
N TRP A 31 0.89 -6.67 15.97
CA TRP A 31 1.40 -6.02 14.75
C TRP A 31 1.23 -4.50 14.76
N ARG A 32 0.14 -4.00 15.35
CA ARG A 32 -0.10 -2.57 15.49
C ARG A 32 1.03 -1.86 16.20
N ASP A 33 1.49 -2.42 17.33
CA ASP A 33 2.53 -1.83 18.14
C ASP A 33 3.90 -1.93 17.48
N LEU A 34 4.20 -3.06 16.83
CA LEU A 34 5.40 -3.24 16.03
C LEU A 34 5.47 -2.24 14.87
N LEU A 35 4.35 -2.05 14.15
CA LEU A 35 4.25 -1.09 13.06
C LEU A 35 4.39 0.37 13.54
N ALA A 36 3.86 0.70 14.73
CA ALA A 36 4.06 2.00 15.34
C ALA A 36 5.56 2.26 15.59
N ARG A 37 6.27 1.32 16.17
CA ARG A 37 7.72 1.40 16.38
C ARG A 37 8.49 1.49 15.05
N PHE A 38 8.14 0.69 14.07
CA PHE A 38 8.72 0.75 12.73
C PHE A 38 8.49 2.09 12.04
N LYS A 39 7.40 2.82 12.36
CA LYS A 39 7.07 4.14 11.79
C LYS A 39 7.71 5.31 12.52
N PHE A 40 7.80 5.25 13.85
CA PHE A 40 8.04 6.43 14.67
C PHE A 40 9.27 6.34 15.56
N ASP A 41 9.73 5.12 15.92
CA ASP A 41 10.87 4.95 16.83
C ASP A 41 12.21 4.80 16.08
N SER A 42 12.26 5.14 14.79
CA SER A 42 13.49 5.07 13.97
C SER A 42 14.17 3.68 13.99
N HIS A 43 13.38 2.60 13.89
CA HIS A 43 13.90 1.24 13.83
C HIS A 43 13.81 0.61 12.42
N PRO A 44 14.55 1.12 11.42
CA PRO A 44 14.52 0.58 10.05
C PRO A 44 15.03 -0.87 9.95
N GLY A 45 15.77 -1.33 10.95
CA GLY A 45 16.31 -2.71 11.01
C GLY A 45 15.26 -3.82 11.06
N TRP A 46 14.00 -3.50 11.34
CA TRP A 46 12.90 -4.47 11.24
C TRP A 46 12.50 -4.81 9.80
N ALA A 47 12.87 -3.98 8.83
CA ALA A 47 12.43 -4.13 7.44
C ALA A 47 12.70 -5.52 6.83
N PRO A 48 13.89 -6.15 7.00
CA PRO A 48 14.13 -7.50 6.45
C PRO A 48 13.16 -8.55 7.01
N HIS A 49 12.92 -8.52 8.33
CA HIS A 49 12.03 -9.49 9.00
C HIS A 49 10.57 -9.30 8.60
N LEU A 50 10.14 -8.05 8.49
CA LEU A 50 8.78 -7.71 8.04
C LEU A 50 8.57 -8.07 6.57
N ALA A 51 9.57 -7.85 5.72
CA ALA A 51 9.54 -8.27 4.33
C ALA A 51 9.48 -9.80 4.19
N TRP A 52 10.25 -10.52 5.01
CA TRP A 52 10.18 -11.99 5.05
C TRP A 52 8.79 -12.48 5.44
N LEU A 53 8.14 -11.86 6.44
CA LEU A 53 6.76 -12.16 6.81
C LEU A 53 5.79 -11.92 5.65
N MET A 54 5.98 -10.82 4.91
CA MET A 54 5.16 -10.50 3.74
C MET A 54 5.35 -11.52 2.60
N GLN A 55 6.56 -12.03 2.38
CA GLN A 55 6.84 -13.08 1.41
C GLN A 55 6.13 -14.39 1.74
N GLY A 56 6.01 -14.72 3.03
CA GLY A 56 5.30 -15.90 3.51
C GLY A 56 3.78 -15.84 3.36
N SER A 57 3.20 -14.71 2.97
CA SER A 57 1.76 -14.63 2.73
C SER A 57 1.38 -15.36 1.45
N ALA A 58 0.18 -15.96 1.44
CA ALA A 58 -0.32 -16.71 0.29
C ALA A 58 -0.28 -15.83 -0.99
N TRP A 59 0.22 -16.39 -2.09
CA TRP A 59 0.33 -15.75 -3.41
C TRP A 59 1.36 -14.60 -3.51
N ALA A 60 2.09 -14.26 -2.44
CA ALA A 60 3.06 -13.16 -2.49
C ALA A 60 4.23 -13.49 -3.42
N GLU A 61 4.78 -14.69 -3.32
CA GLU A 61 5.90 -15.15 -4.15
C GLU A 61 5.54 -15.11 -5.64
N ASP A 62 4.40 -15.70 -6.02
CA ASP A 62 3.92 -15.68 -7.42
C ASP A 62 3.71 -14.25 -7.91
N THR A 63 3.07 -13.40 -7.08
CA THR A 63 2.80 -12.01 -7.43
C THR A 63 4.08 -11.20 -7.63
N LEU A 64 5.11 -11.42 -6.80
CA LEU A 64 6.42 -10.79 -6.95
C LEU A 64 7.21 -11.35 -8.13
N HIS A 65 7.11 -12.65 -8.39
CA HIS A 65 7.75 -13.30 -9.53
C HIS A 65 7.20 -12.77 -10.86
N GLU A 66 5.88 -12.67 -10.97
CA GLU A 66 5.19 -12.16 -12.16
C GLU A 66 5.39 -10.65 -12.38
N ALA A 67 5.72 -9.88 -11.35
CA ALA A 67 5.90 -8.45 -11.44
C ALA A 67 7.10 -8.05 -12.29
N ASP A 68 6.93 -7.04 -13.12
CA ASP A 68 8.04 -6.38 -13.82
C ASP A 68 8.74 -5.36 -12.92
N ARG A 69 7.98 -4.67 -12.04
CA ARG A 69 8.50 -3.74 -11.02
C ARG A 69 7.69 -3.80 -9.73
N VAL A 70 8.37 -3.49 -8.63
CA VAL A 70 7.78 -3.35 -7.28
C VAL A 70 7.94 -1.91 -6.84
N VAL A 71 6.81 -1.22 -6.67
CA VAL A 71 6.75 0.23 -6.48
C VAL A 71 6.24 0.54 -5.07
N PRO A 72 7.06 1.12 -4.18
CA PRO A 72 6.61 1.51 -2.86
C PRO A 72 5.68 2.73 -2.93
N ILE A 73 4.69 2.80 -2.06
CA ILE A 73 3.90 4.02 -1.88
C ILE A 73 4.81 5.13 -1.35
N PRO A 74 4.93 6.26 -2.07
CA PRO A 74 5.79 7.36 -1.66
C PRO A 74 5.18 8.15 -0.51
N LEU A 75 6.02 8.60 0.42
CA LEU A 75 5.68 9.58 1.43
C LEU A 75 5.70 11.00 0.86
N SER A 76 4.95 11.92 1.47
CA SER A 76 5.16 13.33 1.21
C SER A 76 6.52 13.78 1.79
N ARG A 77 7.05 14.90 1.29
CA ARG A 77 8.35 15.44 1.75
C ARG A 77 8.37 15.69 3.25
N GLU A 78 7.27 16.23 3.77
CA GLU A 78 7.10 16.53 5.19
C GLU A 78 7.18 15.25 6.04
N ARG A 79 6.44 14.21 5.64
CA ARG A 79 6.48 12.92 6.34
C ARG A 79 7.81 12.21 6.21
N LEU A 80 8.50 12.36 5.08
CA LEU A 80 9.82 11.80 4.91
C LEU A 80 10.84 12.51 5.79
N ALA A 81 10.74 13.85 5.90
CA ALA A 81 11.59 14.64 6.80
C ALA A 81 11.33 14.30 8.28
N GLU A 82 10.04 14.12 8.66
CA GLU A 82 9.65 13.74 10.03
C GLU A 82 10.14 12.35 10.42
N ARG A 83 10.05 11.36 9.49
CA ARG A 83 10.35 9.95 9.77
C ARG A 83 11.79 9.53 9.47
N GLY A 84 12.49 10.30 8.64
CA GLY A 84 13.85 10.00 8.18
C GLY A 84 13.93 8.92 7.08
N TYR A 85 12.87 8.13 6.87
CA TYR A 85 12.82 7.07 5.84
C TYR A 85 11.39 6.75 5.40
N ASN A 86 11.28 6.08 4.25
CA ASN A 86 10.03 5.53 3.74
C ASN A 86 9.94 4.04 4.07
N GLN A 87 8.98 3.65 4.91
CA GLN A 87 8.74 2.27 5.33
C GLN A 87 8.44 1.36 4.14
N SER A 88 7.57 1.82 3.24
CA SER A 88 7.18 1.06 2.06
C SER A 88 8.37 0.81 1.13
N TRP A 89 9.31 1.77 1.03
CA TRP A 89 10.58 1.56 0.31
C TRP A 89 11.47 0.52 0.98
N LEU A 90 11.63 0.60 2.30
CA LEU A 90 12.42 -0.39 3.03
C LEU A 90 11.87 -1.81 2.85
N LEU A 91 10.54 -1.97 2.87
CA LEU A 91 9.90 -3.25 2.60
C LEU A 91 10.11 -3.70 1.16
N ALA A 92 9.82 -2.84 0.17
CA ALA A 92 9.92 -3.17 -1.25
C ALA A 92 11.33 -3.63 -1.66
N ARG A 93 12.37 -2.95 -1.18
CA ARG A 93 13.77 -3.29 -1.49
C ARG A 93 14.20 -4.65 -0.94
N HIS A 94 13.59 -5.13 0.15
CA HIS A 94 13.83 -6.44 0.71
C HIS A 94 12.93 -7.52 0.10
N LEU A 95 11.69 -7.17 -0.30
CA LEU A 95 10.79 -8.07 -1.00
C LEU A 95 11.30 -8.45 -2.39
N ALA A 96 11.81 -7.49 -3.14
CA ALA A 96 12.23 -7.69 -4.52
C ALA A 96 13.42 -6.78 -4.88
N PRO A 97 14.65 -7.09 -4.41
CA PRO A 97 15.82 -6.20 -4.56
C PRO A 97 16.10 -5.78 -6.01
N GLY A 98 15.91 -6.69 -6.97
CA GLY A 98 16.16 -6.43 -8.41
C GLY A 98 15.02 -5.74 -9.14
N LYS A 99 13.83 -5.60 -8.53
CA LYS A 99 12.62 -5.04 -9.16
C LYS A 99 12.08 -3.80 -8.43
N ALA A 100 12.58 -3.50 -7.23
CA ALA A 100 12.12 -2.39 -6.41
C ALA A 100 12.51 -1.03 -7.02
N ASP A 101 11.53 -0.15 -7.21
CA ASP A 101 11.68 1.13 -7.87
C ASP A 101 10.93 2.25 -7.12
N ALA A 102 11.68 3.01 -6.30
CA ALA A 102 11.14 4.11 -5.52
C ALA A 102 11.01 5.44 -6.31
N SER A 103 11.52 5.48 -7.54
CA SER A 103 11.56 6.70 -8.35
C SER A 103 10.46 6.79 -9.41
N LEU A 104 9.70 5.71 -9.62
CA LEU A 104 8.65 5.67 -10.64
C LEU A 104 7.41 6.47 -10.24
N LEU A 105 6.97 6.33 -9.00
CA LEU A 105 5.77 6.98 -8.46
C LEU A 105 6.17 8.08 -7.49
N LEU A 106 5.64 9.28 -7.69
CA LEU A 106 5.90 10.46 -6.89
C LEU A 106 4.67 10.84 -6.09
N ARG A 107 4.86 11.37 -4.88
CA ARG A 107 3.80 12.04 -4.13
C ARG A 107 3.96 13.55 -4.28
N ILE A 108 3.06 14.18 -5.03
CA ILE A 108 3.14 15.59 -5.41
C ILE A 108 2.30 16.52 -4.54
N ARG A 109 1.39 15.95 -3.71
CA ARG A 109 0.59 16.74 -2.75
C ARG A 109 0.75 16.16 -1.34
N HIS A 110 0.99 17.06 -0.38
CA HIS A 110 0.84 16.71 1.03
C HIS A 110 -0.65 16.67 1.36
N THR A 111 -1.12 15.54 1.85
CA THR A 111 -2.48 15.40 2.36
C THR A 111 -2.38 15.02 3.84
N PRO A 112 -2.93 15.84 4.75
CA PRO A 112 -2.92 15.52 6.17
C PRO A 112 -3.54 14.15 6.42
N ALA A 113 -2.98 13.41 7.38
CA ALA A 113 -3.56 12.14 7.81
C ALA A 113 -4.79 12.44 8.67
N GLN A 114 -5.93 12.61 8.06
CA GLN A 114 -7.19 12.78 8.80
C GLN A 114 -7.73 11.37 9.10
N ARG A 115 -7.37 10.87 10.28
CA ARG A 115 -7.84 9.55 10.77
C ARG A 115 -9.35 9.51 10.99
N THR A 116 -9.99 10.66 11.15
CA THR A 116 -11.41 10.84 11.46
C THR A 116 -12.33 10.93 10.24
N LEU A 117 -11.78 11.07 9.03
CA LEU A 117 -12.62 11.21 7.83
C LEU A 117 -13.23 9.89 7.38
N PRO A 118 -14.50 9.90 6.91
CA PRO A 118 -15.13 8.78 6.22
C PRO A 118 -14.32 8.31 5.02
N ARG A 119 -14.47 7.03 4.65
CA ARG A 119 -13.72 6.39 3.56
C ARG A 119 -13.81 7.15 2.23
N ALA A 120 -15.01 7.66 1.88
CA ALA A 120 -15.22 8.43 0.64
C ALA A 120 -14.40 9.72 0.61
N GLU A 121 -14.34 10.43 1.73
CA GLU A 121 -13.57 11.67 1.85
C GLU A 121 -12.06 11.39 1.86
N ARG A 122 -11.60 10.27 2.43
CA ARG A 122 -10.20 9.84 2.33
C ARG A 122 -9.77 9.56 0.89
N LEU A 123 -10.67 9.01 0.07
CA LEU A 123 -10.42 8.80 -1.37
C LEU A 123 -10.34 10.13 -2.13
N ALA A 124 -11.28 11.05 -1.89
CA ALA A 124 -11.30 12.38 -2.51
C ALA A 124 -10.07 13.22 -2.13
N ASN A 125 -9.64 13.16 -0.87
CA ASN A 125 -8.45 13.89 -0.41
C ASN A 125 -7.13 13.43 -1.07
N LEU A 126 -7.07 12.20 -1.58
CA LEU A 126 -5.89 11.68 -2.26
C LEU A 126 -5.96 11.84 -3.79
N GLU A 127 -7.03 12.38 -4.32
CA GLU A 127 -7.12 12.67 -5.74
C GLU A 127 -6.03 13.69 -6.14
N GLY A 128 -5.25 13.35 -7.18
CA GLY A 128 -4.10 14.14 -7.59
C GLY A 128 -2.91 14.14 -6.61
N ALA A 129 -2.89 13.25 -5.60
CA ALA A 129 -1.76 13.17 -4.66
C ALA A 129 -0.53 12.47 -5.25
N PHE A 130 -0.72 11.63 -6.26
CA PHE A 130 0.35 10.88 -6.92
C PHE A 130 0.50 11.27 -8.38
N ALA A 131 1.72 11.18 -8.88
CA ALA A 131 2.06 11.31 -10.30
C ALA A 131 3.17 10.32 -10.64
N ILE A 132 3.27 9.95 -11.92
CA ILE A 132 4.43 9.22 -12.41
C ILE A 132 5.52 10.23 -12.72
N GLU A 133 6.77 9.85 -12.45
CA GLU A 133 7.93 10.63 -12.87
C GLU A 133 7.88 10.80 -14.39
N PRO A 134 7.83 12.05 -14.92
CA PRO A 134 7.52 12.30 -16.34
C PRO A 134 8.44 11.59 -17.33
N LEU A 135 9.74 11.55 -17.04
CA LEU A 135 10.73 10.90 -17.92
C LEU A 135 10.63 9.36 -17.90
N ARG A 136 9.90 8.81 -16.93
CA ARG A 136 9.73 7.38 -16.76
C ARG A 136 8.33 6.87 -17.14
N ALA A 137 7.42 7.77 -17.47
CA ALA A 137 6.05 7.41 -17.86
C ALA A 137 6.00 6.38 -19.01
N PRO A 138 6.86 6.43 -20.04
CA PRO A 138 6.87 5.40 -21.10
C PRO A 138 7.22 3.99 -20.60
N GLN A 139 7.95 3.90 -19.48
CA GLN A 139 8.36 2.62 -18.89
C GLN A 139 7.22 1.88 -18.17
N VAL A 140 6.08 2.52 -17.96
CA VAL A 140 4.90 1.94 -17.29
C VAL A 140 4.06 1.09 -18.24
N ARG A 141 4.11 1.39 -19.55
CA ARG A 141 3.24 0.75 -20.53
C ARG A 141 3.46 -0.76 -20.61
N GLY A 142 2.35 -1.50 -20.52
CA GLY A 142 2.35 -2.95 -20.58
C GLY A 142 2.94 -3.66 -19.36
N GLN A 143 3.42 -2.94 -18.36
CA GLN A 143 4.06 -3.52 -17.18
C GLN A 143 3.05 -4.07 -16.17
N ARG A 144 3.42 -5.16 -15.51
CA ARG A 144 2.76 -5.71 -14.33
C ARG A 144 3.45 -5.14 -13.10
N LEU A 145 2.74 -4.30 -12.37
CA LEU A 145 3.29 -3.54 -11.25
C LEU A 145 2.73 -4.04 -9.91
N VAL A 146 3.58 -4.08 -8.89
CA VAL A 146 3.18 -4.40 -7.52
C VAL A 146 3.44 -3.18 -6.64
N LEU A 147 2.38 -2.63 -6.06
CA LEU A 147 2.48 -1.60 -5.04
C LEU A 147 2.80 -2.23 -3.69
N VAL A 148 3.69 -1.61 -2.93
CA VAL A 148 4.02 -2.02 -1.56
C VAL A 148 3.70 -0.89 -0.59
N ASP A 149 2.99 -1.23 0.49
CA ASP A 149 2.75 -0.32 1.61
C ASP A 149 2.84 -1.07 2.95
N ASP A 150 2.95 -0.34 4.05
CA ASP A 150 3.02 -0.94 5.38
C ASP A 150 1.63 -1.30 5.92
N VAL A 151 0.63 -0.41 5.79
CA VAL A 151 -0.73 -0.63 6.30
C VAL A 151 -1.79 -0.19 5.30
N MET A 152 -2.68 -1.10 4.99
CA MET A 152 -3.92 -0.78 4.27
C MET A 152 -5.08 -0.62 5.25
N THR A 153 -5.57 0.59 5.41
CA THR A 153 -6.84 0.89 6.08
C THR A 153 -7.98 0.92 5.06
N SER A 154 -8.39 2.07 4.61
CA SER A 154 -9.41 2.22 3.54
C SER A 154 -8.95 1.81 2.14
N GLY A 155 -7.63 1.63 1.94
CA GLY A 155 -7.03 1.38 0.63
C GLY A 155 -6.89 2.63 -0.24
N ALA A 156 -7.21 3.83 0.28
CA ALA A 156 -7.25 5.05 -0.52
C ALA A 156 -5.91 5.37 -1.21
N SER A 157 -4.78 5.23 -0.52
CA SER A 157 -3.44 5.43 -1.12
C SER A 157 -3.15 4.45 -2.25
N LEU A 158 -3.38 3.16 -2.00
CA LEU A 158 -3.14 2.10 -2.99
C LEU A 158 -4.05 2.25 -4.19
N HIS A 159 -5.35 2.53 -3.98
CA HIS A 159 -6.30 2.71 -5.09
C HIS A 159 -5.98 3.94 -5.94
N THR A 160 -5.60 5.06 -5.32
CA THR A 160 -5.23 6.27 -6.07
C THR A 160 -3.93 6.05 -6.84
N ALA A 161 -2.91 5.44 -6.23
CA ALA A 161 -1.67 5.09 -6.91
C ALA A 161 -1.90 4.12 -8.07
N ALA A 162 -2.73 3.09 -7.87
CA ALA A 162 -3.08 2.13 -8.91
C ALA A 162 -3.77 2.78 -10.11
N ARG A 163 -4.72 3.71 -9.88
CA ARG A 163 -5.37 4.45 -10.98
C ARG A 163 -4.37 5.23 -11.81
N VAL A 164 -3.43 5.92 -11.16
CA VAL A 164 -2.38 6.68 -11.86
C VAL A 164 -1.52 5.78 -12.75
N LEU A 165 -1.13 4.60 -12.24
CA LEU A 165 -0.33 3.64 -12.99
C LEU A 165 -1.12 3.02 -14.16
N LEU A 166 -2.38 2.64 -13.94
CA LEU A 166 -3.25 2.09 -14.99
C LEU A 166 -3.54 3.13 -16.08
N GLN A 167 -3.77 4.40 -15.72
CA GLN A 167 -3.96 5.50 -16.67
C GLN A 167 -2.72 5.75 -17.52
N ALA A 168 -1.54 5.48 -16.98
CA ALA A 168 -0.28 5.54 -17.74
C ALA A 168 -0.03 4.31 -18.62
N GLY A 169 -0.92 3.32 -18.60
CA GLY A 169 -0.87 2.16 -19.47
C GLY A 169 -0.25 0.91 -18.83
N ALA A 170 -0.15 0.82 -17.50
CA ALA A 170 0.21 -0.44 -16.84
C ALA A 170 -0.78 -1.54 -17.25
N ALA A 171 -0.28 -2.75 -17.55
CA ALA A 171 -1.12 -3.89 -17.89
C ALA A 171 -1.98 -4.36 -16.72
N GLN A 172 -1.38 -4.36 -15.53
CA GLN A 172 -2.07 -4.67 -14.27
C GLN A 172 -1.32 -4.05 -13.09
N VAL A 173 -2.06 -3.81 -12.01
CA VAL A 173 -1.50 -3.37 -10.73
C VAL A 173 -2.04 -4.27 -9.63
N SER A 174 -1.13 -4.84 -8.85
CA SER A 174 -1.42 -5.58 -7.62
C SER A 174 -0.84 -4.83 -6.42
N ALA A 175 -1.19 -5.23 -5.21
CA ALA A 175 -0.62 -4.65 -4.00
C ALA A 175 -0.24 -5.74 -2.99
N ILE A 176 0.84 -5.51 -2.26
CA ILE A 176 1.25 -6.30 -1.10
C ILE A 176 1.44 -5.34 0.07
N VAL A 177 0.76 -5.58 1.17
CA VAL A 177 0.86 -4.79 2.40
C VAL A 177 1.25 -5.68 3.58
N LEU A 178 1.95 -5.09 4.55
CA LEU A 178 2.27 -5.86 5.75
C LEU A 178 1.00 -6.12 6.57
N ALA A 179 0.19 -5.09 6.84
CA ALA A 179 -1.02 -5.25 7.63
C ALA A 179 -2.25 -4.62 6.98
N ARG A 180 -3.43 -5.18 7.28
CA ARG A 180 -4.71 -4.66 6.83
C ARG A 180 -5.67 -4.53 8.02
N THR A 181 -6.38 -3.40 8.13
CA THR A 181 -7.50 -3.29 9.07
C THR A 181 -8.69 -4.11 8.58
N GLY A 182 -9.36 -4.81 9.50
CA GLY A 182 -10.59 -5.56 9.21
C GLY A 182 -11.70 -4.64 8.67
N LEU A 183 -12.61 -5.19 7.87
CA LEU A 183 -13.74 -4.43 7.29
C LEU A 183 -14.78 -3.96 8.33
N GLY A 184 -14.62 -4.34 9.62
CA GLY A 184 -15.55 -4.00 10.71
C GLY A 184 -15.01 -3.00 11.74
N GLU A 185 -13.71 -2.69 11.73
CA GLU A 185 -13.12 -1.82 12.75
C GLU A 185 -13.28 -0.32 12.45
N ASP A 186 -13.49 0.06 11.21
CA ASP A 186 -13.73 1.46 10.82
C ASP A 186 -15.10 1.98 11.29
N ASP A 187 -16.08 1.09 11.58
CA ASP A 187 -17.43 1.47 12.04
C ASP A 187 -17.59 1.44 13.58
N GLN A 188 -16.68 0.80 14.32
CA GLN A 188 -16.80 0.69 15.79
C GLN A 188 -16.18 1.85 16.57
N VAL A 189 -15.36 2.70 15.97
CA VAL A 189 -14.74 3.86 16.65
C VAL A 189 -15.75 5.00 16.90
N GLN A 190 -16.96 4.92 16.37
CA GLN A 190 -17.99 5.94 16.57
C GLN A 190 -18.98 5.64 17.71
N GLY A 191 -18.83 4.52 18.43
CA GLY A 191 -19.78 4.05 19.45
C GLY A 191 -19.42 4.28 20.91
N GLU A 192 -18.19 4.72 21.24
CA GLU A 192 -17.75 4.89 22.64
C GLU A 192 -17.42 6.34 23.01
N ALA A 193 -18.23 7.28 22.60
CA ALA A 193 -18.21 8.66 23.11
C ALA A 193 -19.63 9.12 23.42
N THR A 194 -20.20 8.56 24.49
CA THR A 194 -21.37 9.11 25.19
C THR A 194 -21.16 8.98 26.69
#